data_97e40444c23c07dd63d4d3cdb19e7825
#
_entry.id   97e40444c23c07dd63d4d3cdb19e7825
#
_cell.length_a   1.000
_cell.length_b   1.000
_cell.length_c   1.000
_cell.angle_alpha   90.00
_cell.angle_beta   90.00
_cell.angle_gamma   90.00
#
_symmetry.space_group_name_H-M   'P 1'
#
loop_
_entity.id
_entity.type
_entity.pdbx_description
1 polymer ?
#
loop_
_entity_poly.entity_id
_entity_poly.type
_entity_poly.pdbx_seq_one_letter_code
_entity_poly.pdbx_strand_id
1 'polypeptide(L)'
;YAMSCACPIISTPIPHAKEVLTKDTGIIVDFKDLRQLAENIILLLNNEPLRNALSINTLQNIVSSAWGNSAVAHAMLLNKISVSKIPLRFSLPEININHIKRMTTNIGIIQFSKINQPDIDSGYTLDDNARALIALCMHYEMSGIKKDLIYIKKYFNFIKYCQQPSGNFLNYADKDKTFTEQNYSVNLDDANGRAVWALGYLVSLKKSLPDEIISDAEAVIHKILPNLETIHSARAMAFVIKGLYYLNSTTNSSENLSIIKTLANRLVDMYKHESDAEWNWFEDSLTYANSVLPEAVLDAWMLIGEPIYKKIAMSSFDFLLSKTFNENGIEVISNKNWLQKGAEKCPFGEQPIDVAYTILALSNFYDAFKKDTYFQKMKIAFDWFLGNNRLHQIVYNPCTGGCYDGMEENNVNLNQGAESAVSYLMARLTVEKYLNPEETSDKLSAHNRKRSKRDGTFRQQLIKR
;
A
#
# COMPACT_ATOMS: atom_id res chain seq x y z
N TYR A 1 22.14 21.67 3.38
CA TYR A 1 22.76 20.52 2.66
C TYR A 1 23.20 19.43 3.64
N ALA A 2 24.04 19.72 4.69
CA ALA A 2 24.47 18.67 5.63
C ALA A 2 23.29 17.93 6.29
N MET A 3 22.27 18.66 6.74
CA MET A 3 21.05 18.09 7.30
C MET A 3 20.33 17.16 6.32
N SER A 4 20.18 17.56 5.07
CA SER A 4 19.52 16.73 4.04
C SER A 4 20.33 15.51 3.60
N CYS A 5 21.61 15.48 3.95
CA CYS A 5 22.47 14.29 3.79
C CYS A 5 22.55 13.43 5.06
N ALA A 6 21.71 13.69 6.05
CA ALA A 6 21.73 13.00 7.36
C ALA A 6 23.10 13.06 8.05
N CYS A 7 23.87 14.14 7.84
CA CYS A 7 25.17 14.31 8.50
C CYS A 7 24.99 14.93 9.88
N PRO A 8 25.52 14.33 10.96
CA PRO A 8 25.63 15.00 12.26
C PRO A 8 26.42 16.31 12.13
N ILE A 9 25.93 17.38 12.75
CA ILE A 9 26.47 18.73 12.56
C ILE A 9 27.07 19.25 13.87
N ILE A 10 28.27 19.79 13.81
CA ILE A 10 28.85 20.66 14.81
C ILE A 10 29.02 22.04 14.17
N SER A 11 28.49 23.10 14.80
CA SER A 11 28.54 24.46 14.30
C SER A 11 28.83 25.46 15.41
N THR A 12 29.35 26.61 15.04
CA THR A 12 29.41 27.81 15.92
C THR A 12 28.03 28.47 15.97
N PRO A 13 27.73 29.34 17.01
CA PRO A 13 26.41 29.91 17.22
C PRO A 13 26.09 31.08 16.28
N ILE A 14 26.27 30.86 14.96
CA ILE A 14 25.80 31.82 13.96
C ILE A 14 24.26 31.82 13.91
N PRO A 15 23.62 32.94 13.53
CA PRO A 15 22.16 33.05 13.57
C PRO A 15 21.45 31.86 12.92
N HIS A 16 21.85 31.50 11.72
CA HIS A 16 21.24 30.39 10.98
C HIS A 16 21.40 29.01 11.70
N ALA A 17 22.57 28.76 12.29
CA ALA A 17 22.76 27.50 13.05
C ALA A 17 21.87 27.45 14.31
N LYS A 18 21.70 28.57 15.03
CA LYS A 18 20.80 28.69 16.17
C LYS A 18 19.32 28.51 15.81
N GLU A 19 18.94 28.90 14.59
CA GLU A 19 17.58 28.76 14.08
C GLU A 19 17.24 27.30 13.72
N VAL A 20 18.17 26.56 13.09
CA VAL A 20 17.90 25.24 12.52
C VAL A 20 18.39 24.07 13.35
N LEU A 21 19.40 24.26 14.22
CA LEU A 21 19.95 23.21 15.07
C LEU A 21 19.35 23.27 16.47
N THR A 22 18.87 22.14 16.91
CA THR A 22 18.47 21.87 18.30
C THR A 22 19.47 20.88 18.91
N LYS A 23 19.37 20.65 20.24
CA LYS A 23 20.16 19.65 20.94
C LYS A 23 20.01 18.23 20.36
N ASP A 24 18.91 17.95 19.66
CA ASP A 24 18.60 16.66 19.08
C ASP A 24 19.02 16.54 17.60
N THR A 25 19.44 17.64 16.95
CA THR A 25 19.80 17.68 15.52
C THR A 25 21.23 18.15 15.26
N GLY A 26 21.95 18.61 16.28
CA GLY A 26 23.34 19.02 16.13
C GLY A 26 23.91 19.60 17.43
N ILE A 27 25.18 19.92 17.39
CA ILE A 27 25.93 20.48 18.52
C ILE A 27 26.38 21.90 18.16
N ILE A 28 26.10 22.85 19.04
CA ILE A 28 26.59 24.23 18.90
C ILE A 28 27.75 24.41 19.90
N VAL A 29 28.91 24.86 19.40
CA VAL A 29 30.12 25.15 20.17
C VAL A 29 30.41 26.65 20.14
N ASP A 30 30.97 27.20 21.18
CA ASP A 30 31.26 28.63 21.27
C ASP A 30 32.30 29.11 20.25
N PHE A 31 32.22 30.38 19.84
CA PHE A 31 33.20 30.97 18.94
C PHE A 31 34.61 30.91 19.55
N LYS A 32 35.57 30.42 18.76
CA LYS A 32 37.00 30.31 19.14
C LYS A 32 37.28 29.31 20.28
N ASP A 33 36.30 28.53 20.72
CA ASP A 33 36.52 27.45 21.71
C ASP A 33 36.99 26.17 20.98
N LEU A 34 38.31 26.08 20.79
CA LEU A 34 38.95 24.95 20.15
C LEU A 34 38.84 23.68 20.98
N ARG A 35 38.80 23.83 22.33
CA ARG A 35 38.69 22.70 23.24
C ARG A 35 37.30 22.07 23.12
N GLN A 36 36.25 22.87 23.22
CA GLN A 36 34.88 22.39 23.08
C GLN A 36 34.65 21.75 21.70
N LEU A 37 35.22 22.31 20.64
CA LEU A 37 35.14 21.72 19.30
C LEU A 37 35.80 20.33 19.25
N ALA A 38 37.03 20.21 19.79
CA ALA A 38 37.74 18.94 19.81
C ALA A 38 37.02 17.86 20.63
N GLU A 39 36.51 18.24 21.82
CA GLU A 39 35.75 17.34 22.69
C GLU A 39 34.48 16.80 21.99
N ASN A 40 33.74 17.65 21.29
CA ASN A 40 32.53 17.23 20.58
C ASN A 40 32.80 16.41 19.32
N ILE A 41 33.92 16.67 18.60
CA ILE A 41 34.35 15.82 17.50
C ILE A 41 34.68 14.41 18.04
N ILE A 42 35.47 14.33 19.12
CA ILE A 42 35.83 13.06 19.74
C ILE A 42 34.58 12.33 20.25
N LEU A 43 33.64 13.06 20.88
CA LEU A 43 32.37 12.51 21.33
C LEU A 43 31.61 11.84 20.18
N LEU A 44 31.44 12.53 19.06
CA LEU A 44 30.71 11.97 17.90
C LEU A 44 31.46 10.82 17.23
N LEU A 45 32.79 10.84 17.21
CA LEU A 45 33.57 9.74 16.64
C LEU A 45 33.44 8.46 17.48
N ASN A 46 33.41 8.59 18.81
CA ASN A 46 33.40 7.46 19.74
C ASN A 46 32.00 7.02 20.17
N ASN A 47 30.94 7.79 19.88
CA ASN A 47 29.58 7.49 20.29
C ASN A 47 28.69 7.29 19.05
N GLU A 48 28.69 6.07 18.55
CA GLU A 48 27.87 5.69 17.37
C GLU A 48 26.37 5.85 17.61
N PRO A 49 25.79 5.44 18.75
CA PRO A 49 24.36 5.66 19.01
C PRO A 49 23.96 7.12 18.94
N LEU A 50 24.73 8.03 19.54
CA LEU A 50 24.47 9.48 19.50
C LEU A 50 24.58 10.01 18.06
N ARG A 51 25.62 9.60 17.35
CA ARG A 51 25.83 9.99 15.94
C ARG A 51 24.67 9.57 15.07
N ASN A 52 24.16 8.35 15.23
CA ASN A 52 23.02 7.83 14.48
C ASN A 52 21.73 8.56 14.86
N ALA A 53 21.50 8.84 16.15
CA ALA A 53 20.32 9.61 16.59
C ALA A 53 20.31 11.02 15.98
N LEU A 54 21.42 11.76 16.06
CA LEU A 54 21.54 13.08 15.46
C LEU A 54 21.34 13.04 13.94
N SER A 55 21.87 12.02 13.26
CA SER A 55 21.70 11.82 11.81
C SER A 55 20.23 11.68 11.43
N ILE A 56 19.49 10.80 12.11
CA ILE A 56 18.07 10.54 11.84
C ILE A 56 17.24 11.79 12.15
N ASN A 57 17.44 12.39 13.34
CA ASN A 57 16.70 13.57 13.78
C ASN A 57 16.93 14.77 12.85
N THR A 58 18.18 14.93 12.37
CA THR A 58 18.55 15.99 11.42
C THR A 58 17.77 15.86 10.11
N LEU A 59 17.74 14.65 9.55
CA LEU A 59 17.00 14.36 8.33
C LEU A 59 15.49 14.59 8.56
N GLN A 60 14.95 14.08 9.67
CA GLN A 60 13.53 14.25 10.04
C GLN A 60 13.13 15.73 10.11
N ASN A 61 13.98 16.56 10.70
CA ASN A 61 13.70 17.98 10.87
C ASN A 61 13.71 18.75 9.53
N ILE A 62 14.67 18.44 8.63
CA ILE A 62 14.85 19.19 7.38
C ILE A 62 13.86 18.82 6.28
N VAL A 63 13.24 17.63 6.34
CA VAL A 63 12.40 17.12 5.25
C VAL A 63 11.22 18.04 4.94
N SER A 64 10.64 18.69 5.94
CA SER A 64 9.57 19.68 5.76
C SER A 64 10.01 20.89 4.92
N SER A 65 11.30 21.21 4.94
CA SER A 65 11.92 22.32 4.19
C SER A 65 12.44 21.89 2.81
N ALA A 66 12.27 20.63 2.40
CA ALA A 66 12.59 20.19 1.06
C ALA A 66 11.83 21.01 0.00
N TRP A 67 12.45 21.26 -1.16
CA TRP A 67 11.87 22.11 -2.22
C TRP A 67 10.43 21.74 -2.58
N GLY A 68 10.14 20.45 -2.72
CA GLY A 68 8.79 19.98 -3.02
C GLY A 68 7.78 20.34 -1.93
N ASN A 69 8.11 20.08 -0.66
CA ASN A 69 7.26 20.42 0.48
C ASN A 69 7.09 21.92 0.66
N SER A 70 8.18 22.69 0.50
CA SER A 70 8.13 24.16 0.51
C SER A 70 7.22 24.69 -0.60
N ALA A 71 7.30 24.14 -1.81
CA ALA A 71 6.43 24.52 -2.92
C ALA A 71 4.95 24.24 -2.64
N VAL A 72 4.62 23.06 -2.10
CA VAL A 72 3.26 22.69 -1.71
C VAL A 72 2.75 23.65 -0.62
N ALA A 73 3.52 23.88 0.43
CA ALA A 73 3.14 24.78 1.53
C ALA A 73 2.90 26.23 1.04
N HIS A 74 3.76 26.77 0.16
CA HIS A 74 3.56 28.09 -0.42
C HIS A 74 2.33 28.15 -1.33
N ALA A 75 2.10 27.13 -2.16
CA ALA A 75 0.94 27.06 -3.04
C ALA A 75 -0.38 27.02 -2.22
N MET A 76 -0.40 26.23 -1.14
CA MET A 76 -1.54 26.19 -0.21
C MET A 76 -1.77 27.53 0.48
N LEU A 77 -0.70 28.20 0.97
CA LEU A 77 -0.79 29.52 1.57
C LEU A 77 -1.35 30.55 0.59
N LEU A 78 -0.80 30.62 -0.62
CA LEU A 78 -1.28 31.52 -1.66
C LEU A 78 -2.74 31.27 -1.99
N ASN A 79 -3.15 30.01 -2.11
CA ASN A 79 -4.54 29.66 -2.38
C ASN A 79 -5.47 30.04 -1.20
N LYS A 80 -4.99 30.00 0.04
CA LYS A 80 -5.76 30.42 1.23
C LYS A 80 -6.07 31.92 1.22
N ILE A 81 -5.10 32.75 0.82
CA ILE A 81 -5.22 34.23 0.83
C ILE A 81 -5.76 34.81 -0.48
N SER A 82 -5.77 34.04 -1.56
CA SER A 82 -6.28 34.49 -2.87
C SER A 82 -7.80 34.62 -2.86
N VAL A 83 -8.31 35.70 -3.46
CA VAL A 83 -9.75 35.93 -3.69
C VAL A 83 -10.30 34.88 -4.66
N SER A 84 -9.52 34.57 -5.72
CA SER A 84 -9.88 33.55 -6.68
C SER A 84 -9.18 32.24 -6.34
N LYS A 85 -9.93 31.27 -5.86
CA LYS A 85 -9.38 29.92 -5.56
C LYS A 85 -8.90 29.26 -6.83
N ILE A 86 -7.60 29.02 -6.93
CA ILE A 86 -7.00 28.28 -8.02
C ILE A 86 -6.82 26.83 -7.55
N PRO A 87 -7.51 25.85 -8.15
CA PRO A 87 -7.34 24.47 -7.74
C PRO A 87 -5.89 24.03 -8.00
N LEU A 88 -5.24 23.51 -6.96
CA LEU A 88 -3.91 22.93 -7.11
C LEU A 88 -3.99 21.71 -8.03
N ARG A 89 -3.03 21.60 -8.94
CA ARG A 89 -2.90 20.46 -9.84
C ARG A 89 -1.58 19.77 -9.52
N PHE A 90 -1.68 18.53 -9.07
CA PHE A 90 -0.53 17.68 -8.83
C PHE A 90 -0.24 16.88 -10.10
N SER A 91 1.03 16.88 -10.53
CA SER A 91 1.46 16.02 -11.62
C SER A 91 1.66 14.59 -11.11
N LEU A 92 1.14 13.60 -11.83
CA LEU A 92 1.37 12.20 -11.49
C LEU A 92 2.86 11.87 -11.65
N PRO A 93 3.51 11.32 -10.60
CA PRO A 93 4.89 10.86 -10.71
C PRO A 93 4.98 9.69 -11.69
N GLU A 94 6.16 9.54 -12.33
CA GLU A 94 6.46 8.35 -13.11
C GLU A 94 6.37 7.08 -12.24
N ILE A 95 5.95 5.96 -12.85
CA ILE A 95 5.91 4.68 -12.15
C ILE A 95 7.35 4.20 -11.93
N ASN A 96 7.76 4.12 -10.67
CA ASN A 96 9.12 3.76 -10.27
C ASN A 96 9.09 2.63 -9.25
N ILE A 97 9.57 1.44 -9.64
CA ILE A 97 9.62 0.25 -8.79
C ILE A 97 11.03 0.00 -8.20
N ASN A 98 11.95 0.97 -8.27
CA ASN A 98 13.34 0.77 -7.84
C ASN A 98 13.45 0.49 -6.34
N HIS A 99 12.63 1.14 -5.51
CA HIS A 99 12.64 0.88 -4.08
C HIS A 99 12.12 -0.53 -3.75
N ILE A 100 11.04 -0.96 -4.37
CA ILE A 100 10.53 -2.34 -4.22
C ILE A 100 11.61 -3.36 -4.62
N LYS A 101 12.33 -3.12 -5.73
CA LYS A 101 13.46 -3.95 -6.13
C LYS A 101 14.57 -3.97 -5.08
N ARG A 102 14.90 -2.82 -4.47
CA ARG A 102 15.89 -2.70 -3.40
C ARG A 102 15.47 -3.49 -2.17
N MET A 103 14.21 -3.41 -1.78
CA MET A 103 13.64 -4.14 -0.65
C MET A 103 13.54 -5.67 -0.90
N THR A 104 13.70 -6.12 -2.14
CA THR A 104 13.52 -7.52 -2.53
C THR A 104 14.84 -8.28 -2.55
N THR A 105 14.92 -9.35 -1.77
CA THR A 105 16.03 -10.31 -1.72
C THR A 105 15.80 -11.52 -2.65
N ASN A 106 16.54 -12.59 -2.43
CA ASN A 106 16.28 -13.87 -3.10
C ASN A 106 15.10 -14.65 -2.48
N ILE A 107 14.68 -14.29 -1.27
CA ILE A 107 13.60 -14.95 -0.51
C ILE A 107 12.24 -14.28 -0.84
N GLY A 108 12.17 -12.96 -0.73
CA GLY A 108 10.98 -12.16 -0.88
C GLY A 108 11.25 -10.69 -0.63
N ILE A 109 10.22 -9.88 -0.34
CA ILE A 109 10.35 -8.50 0.07
C ILE A 109 10.56 -8.43 1.58
N ILE A 110 11.57 -7.66 2.03
CA ILE A 110 11.85 -7.36 3.43
C ILE A 110 10.74 -6.48 4.00
N GLN A 111 10.33 -6.74 5.24
CA GLN A 111 9.19 -6.08 5.88
C GLN A 111 9.46 -4.59 6.11
N PHE A 112 10.53 -4.23 6.81
CA PHE A 112 10.82 -2.84 7.19
C PHE A 112 12.08 -2.28 6.54
N SER A 113 12.18 -0.96 6.56
CA SER A 113 13.39 -0.24 6.19
C SER A 113 13.79 0.75 7.28
N LYS A 114 15.07 1.06 7.35
CA LYS A 114 15.60 2.23 8.06
C LYS A 114 15.81 3.33 7.04
N ILE A 115 14.92 4.30 7.03
CA ILE A 115 14.76 5.29 5.94
C ILE A 115 14.48 4.54 4.63
N ASN A 116 15.44 4.40 3.73
CA ASN A 116 15.31 3.73 2.43
C ASN A 116 16.19 2.48 2.29
N GLN A 117 16.83 2.02 3.37
CA GLN A 117 17.65 0.82 3.38
C GLN A 117 16.87 -0.35 4.01
N PRO A 118 16.82 -1.51 3.35
CA PRO A 118 16.14 -2.68 3.91
C PRO A 118 16.70 -3.04 5.28
N ASP A 119 15.82 -3.21 6.27
CA ASP A 119 16.19 -3.74 7.57
C ASP A 119 16.08 -5.28 7.53
N ILE A 120 17.18 -5.93 7.14
CA ILE A 120 17.24 -7.38 6.92
C ILE A 120 16.81 -8.15 8.18
N ASP A 121 17.10 -7.64 9.36
CA ASP A 121 16.76 -8.28 10.63
C ASP A 121 15.25 -8.27 10.92
N SER A 122 14.47 -7.45 10.21
CA SER A 122 12.99 -7.47 10.30
C SER A 122 12.35 -8.69 9.64
N GLY A 123 13.10 -9.39 8.80
CA GLY A 123 12.59 -10.59 8.12
C GLY A 123 11.53 -10.31 7.05
N TYR A 124 10.65 -11.29 6.87
CA TYR A 124 9.66 -11.34 5.79
C TYR A 124 8.29 -11.66 6.36
N THR A 125 7.24 -11.08 5.76
CA THR A 125 5.86 -11.45 6.04
C THR A 125 5.15 -11.96 4.79
N LEU A 126 4.21 -12.89 4.98
CA LEU A 126 3.27 -13.31 3.93
C LEU A 126 2.46 -12.11 3.43
N ASP A 127 2.00 -11.26 4.37
CA ASP A 127 1.22 -10.06 4.08
C ASP A 127 1.87 -9.15 3.05
N ASP A 128 3.15 -8.80 3.26
CA ASP A 128 3.87 -7.90 2.36
C ASP A 128 4.19 -8.56 1.02
N ASN A 129 4.54 -9.84 1.04
CA ASN A 129 4.80 -10.59 -0.18
C ASN A 129 3.52 -10.81 -1.01
N ALA A 130 2.36 -10.98 -0.37
CA ALA A 130 1.07 -11.05 -1.05
C ALA A 130 0.73 -9.72 -1.74
N ARG A 131 0.87 -8.59 -1.04
CA ARG A 131 0.66 -7.26 -1.64
C ARG A 131 1.67 -6.99 -2.76
N ALA A 132 2.94 -7.35 -2.57
CA ALA A 132 3.99 -7.18 -3.58
C ALA A 132 3.70 -8.01 -4.84
N LEU A 133 3.16 -9.22 -4.67
CA LEU A 133 2.72 -10.07 -5.79
C LEU A 133 1.63 -9.37 -6.61
N ILE A 134 0.59 -8.83 -5.96
CA ILE A 134 -0.49 -8.10 -6.62
C ILE A 134 0.07 -6.89 -7.37
N ALA A 135 0.87 -6.04 -6.70
CA ALA A 135 1.42 -4.83 -7.28
C ALA A 135 2.28 -5.11 -8.52
N LEU A 136 3.14 -6.16 -8.48
CA LEU A 136 3.97 -6.53 -9.63
C LEU A 136 3.16 -7.22 -10.74
N CYS A 137 2.08 -7.94 -10.41
CA CYS A 137 1.12 -8.43 -11.39
C CYS A 137 0.41 -7.27 -12.12
N MET A 138 -0.06 -6.26 -11.37
CA MET A 138 -0.65 -5.02 -11.94
C MET A 138 0.35 -4.28 -12.83
N HIS A 139 1.60 -4.14 -12.38
CA HIS A 139 2.65 -3.49 -13.16
C HIS A 139 2.98 -4.27 -14.44
N TYR A 140 3.08 -5.59 -14.34
CA TYR A 140 3.30 -6.46 -15.50
C TYR A 140 2.13 -6.41 -16.50
N GLU A 141 0.90 -6.46 -16.02
CA GLU A 141 -0.30 -6.33 -16.85
C GLU A 141 -0.30 -5.01 -17.65
N MET A 142 0.06 -3.91 -17.01
CA MET A 142 0.11 -2.58 -17.62
C MET A 142 1.29 -2.39 -18.57
N SER A 143 2.49 -2.85 -18.17
CA SER A 143 3.75 -2.52 -18.85
C SER A 143 4.22 -3.60 -19.83
N GLY A 144 3.87 -4.87 -19.60
CA GLY A 144 4.40 -6.02 -20.31
C GLY A 144 5.91 -6.28 -20.10
N ILE A 145 6.52 -5.68 -19.07
CA ILE A 145 7.97 -5.78 -18.81
C ILE A 145 8.31 -7.18 -18.29
N LYS A 146 8.96 -8.00 -19.12
CA LYS A 146 9.31 -9.38 -18.78
C LYS A 146 10.18 -9.54 -17.53
N LYS A 147 10.96 -8.52 -17.16
CA LYS A 147 11.79 -8.56 -15.95
C LYS A 147 10.95 -8.66 -14.67
N ASP A 148 9.69 -8.21 -14.70
CA ASP A 148 8.80 -8.29 -13.54
C ASP A 148 8.46 -9.75 -13.17
N LEU A 149 8.50 -10.67 -14.13
CA LEU A 149 8.31 -12.12 -13.88
C LEU A 149 9.30 -12.68 -12.85
N ILE A 150 10.50 -12.10 -12.74
CA ILE A 150 11.50 -12.50 -11.74
C ILE A 150 10.97 -12.20 -10.32
N TYR A 151 10.36 -11.03 -10.12
CA TYR A 151 9.82 -10.61 -8.83
C TYR A 151 8.50 -11.31 -8.52
N ILE A 152 7.61 -11.43 -9.51
CA ILE A 152 6.37 -12.21 -9.41
C ILE A 152 6.67 -13.65 -8.95
N LYS A 153 7.66 -14.32 -9.57
CA LYS A 153 8.10 -15.66 -9.14
C LYS A 153 8.64 -15.68 -7.69
N LYS A 154 9.41 -14.67 -7.28
CA LYS A 154 9.96 -14.60 -5.92
C LYS A 154 8.84 -14.50 -4.88
N TYR A 155 7.92 -13.56 -5.05
CA TYR A 155 6.83 -13.37 -4.10
C TYR A 155 5.88 -14.56 -4.08
N PHE A 156 5.54 -15.11 -5.23
CA PHE A 156 4.74 -16.34 -5.31
C PHE A 156 5.43 -17.53 -4.62
N ASN A 157 6.73 -17.73 -4.84
CA ASN A 157 7.49 -18.80 -4.19
C ASN A 157 7.54 -18.63 -2.67
N PHE A 158 7.56 -17.38 -2.16
CA PHE A 158 7.49 -17.12 -0.73
C PHE A 158 6.09 -17.47 -0.18
N ILE A 159 5.02 -17.10 -0.87
CA ILE A 159 3.64 -17.49 -0.50
C ILE A 159 3.52 -19.02 -0.47
N LYS A 160 4.00 -19.70 -1.51
CA LYS A 160 4.02 -21.17 -1.59
C LYS A 160 4.80 -21.81 -0.43
N TYR A 161 5.92 -21.22 -0.06
CA TYR A 161 6.73 -21.66 1.10
C TYR A 161 5.97 -21.51 2.44
N CYS A 162 5.19 -20.46 2.61
CA CYS A 162 4.41 -20.24 3.82
C CYS A 162 3.27 -21.23 4.00
N GLN A 163 2.84 -21.94 2.92
CA GLN A 163 1.71 -22.86 2.99
C GLN A 163 2.04 -24.13 3.77
N GLN A 164 1.26 -24.43 4.78
CA GLN A 164 1.39 -25.59 5.64
C GLN A 164 0.66 -26.84 5.07
N PRO A 165 0.94 -28.04 5.59
CA PRO A 165 0.20 -29.24 5.21
C PRO A 165 -1.31 -29.14 5.36
N SER A 166 -1.81 -28.38 6.32
CA SER A 166 -3.24 -28.08 6.51
C SER A 166 -3.89 -27.24 5.40
N GLY A 167 -3.10 -26.60 4.55
CA GLY A 167 -3.54 -25.63 3.55
C GLY A 167 -3.42 -24.17 4.00
N ASN A 168 -3.48 -23.87 5.30
CA ASN A 168 -3.29 -22.54 5.85
C ASN A 168 -1.85 -22.06 5.69
N PHE A 169 -1.63 -20.76 5.86
CA PHE A 169 -0.31 -20.14 5.72
C PHE A 169 0.19 -19.62 7.08
N LEU A 170 1.50 -19.70 7.29
CA LEU A 170 2.21 -18.92 8.30
C LEU A 170 2.59 -17.56 7.72
N ASN A 171 2.72 -16.54 8.58
CA ASN A 171 2.97 -15.16 8.14
C ASN A 171 4.43 -14.73 8.28
N TYR A 172 5.08 -15.06 9.39
CA TYR A 172 6.35 -14.45 9.80
C TYR A 172 7.52 -15.40 9.60
N ALA A 173 8.51 -14.97 8.82
CA ALA A 173 9.79 -15.63 8.66
C ALA A 173 10.94 -14.65 8.94
N ASP A 174 12.00 -15.11 9.61
CA ASP A 174 13.20 -14.33 9.86
C ASP A 174 14.07 -14.16 8.60
N LYS A 175 15.21 -13.49 8.74
CA LYS A 175 16.17 -13.26 7.64
C LYS A 175 16.74 -14.55 7.04
N ASP A 176 16.79 -15.62 7.80
CA ASP A 176 17.30 -16.93 7.39
C ASP A 176 16.21 -17.85 6.83
N LYS A 177 14.99 -17.27 6.64
CA LYS A 177 13.80 -17.96 6.13
C LYS A 177 13.25 -19.01 7.10
N THR A 178 13.46 -18.84 8.40
CA THR A 178 12.90 -19.71 9.44
C THR A 178 11.61 -19.09 9.98
N PHE A 179 10.56 -19.88 10.16
CA PHE A 179 9.32 -19.38 10.75
C PHE A 179 9.53 -19.02 12.22
N THR A 180 9.06 -17.84 12.62
CA THR A 180 9.20 -17.32 13.98
C THR A 180 8.07 -17.79 14.90
N GLU A 181 8.31 -17.75 16.21
CA GLU A 181 7.32 -18.10 17.25
C GLU A 181 6.06 -17.20 17.20
N GLN A 182 6.17 -15.99 16.64
CA GLN A 182 5.06 -15.09 16.49
C GLN A 182 3.88 -15.70 15.72
N ASN A 183 4.15 -16.62 14.79
CA ASN A 183 3.11 -17.33 14.03
C ASN A 183 2.14 -18.12 14.91
N TYR A 184 2.54 -18.51 16.12
CA TYR A 184 1.75 -19.33 17.02
C TYR A 184 1.09 -18.52 18.14
N SER A 185 1.36 -17.23 18.21
CA SER A 185 0.87 -16.32 19.27
C SER A 185 -0.15 -15.29 18.78
N VAL A 186 -0.35 -15.15 17.46
CA VAL A 186 -1.28 -14.19 16.86
C VAL A 186 -2.26 -14.87 15.91
N ASN A 187 -3.40 -14.20 15.65
CA ASN A 187 -4.33 -14.65 14.60
C ASN A 187 -3.73 -14.35 13.22
N LEU A 188 -3.73 -15.33 12.33
CA LEU A 188 -3.18 -15.25 10.98
C LEU A 188 -4.25 -15.16 9.89
N ASP A 189 -5.52 -14.99 10.23
CA ASP A 189 -6.63 -14.99 9.27
C ASP A 189 -6.45 -13.92 8.20
N ASP A 190 -6.04 -12.71 8.59
CA ASP A 190 -5.81 -11.61 7.66
C ASP A 190 -4.69 -11.92 6.66
N ALA A 191 -3.60 -12.52 7.11
CA ALA A 191 -2.51 -12.94 6.25
C ALA A 191 -2.95 -14.03 5.27
N ASN A 192 -3.74 -15.01 5.74
CA ASN A 192 -4.33 -16.05 4.90
C ASN A 192 -5.28 -15.44 3.85
N GLY A 193 -6.13 -14.52 4.26
CA GLY A 193 -7.03 -13.80 3.34
C GLY A 193 -6.27 -13.04 2.25
N ARG A 194 -5.20 -12.32 2.60
CA ARG A 194 -4.35 -11.60 1.63
C ARG A 194 -3.62 -12.55 0.69
N ALA A 195 -3.17 -13.71 1.15
CA ALA A 195 -2.60 -14.74 0.28
C ALA A 195 -3.61 -15.21 -0.76
N VAL A 196 -4.85 -15.47 -0.35
CA VAL A 196 -5.94 -15.85 -1.27
C VAL A 196 -6.22 -14.73 -2.29
N TRP A 197 -6.26 -13.46 -1.85
CA TRP A 197 -6.40 -12.32 -2.76
C TRP A 197 -5.26 -12.26 -3.78
N ALA A 198 -4.02 -12.39 -3.34
CA ALA A 198 -2.86 -12.34 -4.22
C ALA A 198 -2.83 -13.50 -5.24
N LEU A 199 -3.14 -14.71 -4.79
CA LEU A 199 -3.18 -15.89 -5.65
C LEU A 199 -4.34 -15.82 -6.65
N GLY A 200 -5.53 -15.37 -6.23
CA GLY A 200 -6.67 -15.15 -7.11
C GLY A 200 -6.37 -14.13 -8.20
N TYR A 201 -5.74 -12.99 -7.82
CA TYR A 201 -5.29 -11.98 -8.78
C TYR A 201 -4.25 -12.55 -9.75
N LEU A 202 -3.27 -13.29 -9.27
CA LEU A 202 -2.25 -13.95 -10.10
C LEU A 202 -2.89 -14.88 -11.15
N VAL A 203 -3.83 -15.75 -10.74
CA VAL A 203 -4.52 -16.70 -11.64
C VAL A 203 -5.42 -15.96 -12.64
N SER A 204 -6.00 -14.81 -12.28
CA SER A 204 -6.80 -14.01 -13.22
C SER A 204 -5.99 -13.56 -14.45
N LEU A 205 -4.66 -13.49 -14.33
CA LEU A 205 -3.73 -13.14 -15.41
C LEU A 205 -3.25 -14.33 -16.25
N LYS A 206 -3.96 -15.49 -16.21
CA LYS A 206 -3.54 -16.72 -16.92
C LYS A 206 -3.28 -16.53 -18.43
N LYS A 207 -3.90 -15.54 -19.06
CA LYS A 207 -3.64 -15.23 -20.47
C LYS A 207 -2.30 -14.53 -20.72
N SER A 208 -1.69 -13.96 -19.69
CA SER A 208 -0.49 -13.10 -19.77
C SER A 208 0.73 -13.71 -19.10
N LEU A 209 0.53 -14.56 -18.10
CA LEU A 209 1.59 -15.21 -17.33
C LEU A 209 1.92 -16.61 -17.86
N PRO A 210 3.11 -17.17 -17.55
CA PRO A 210 3.48 -18.54 -17.90
C PRO A 210 2.56 -19.57 -17.23
N ASP A 211 2.19 -20.61 -17.98
CA ASP A 211 1.27 -21.67 -17.52
C ASP A 211 1.76 -22.40 -16.26
N GLU A 212 3.08 -22.59 -16.12
CA GLU A 212 3.70 -23.19 -14.93
C GLU A 212 3.38 -22.42 -13.63
N ILE A 213 3.45 -21.09 -13.67
CA ILE A 213 3.16 -20.24 -12.49
C ILE A 213 1.66 -20.31 -12.16
N ILE A 214 0.81 -20.33 -13.19
CA ILE A 214 -0.64 -20.38 -13.03
C ILE A 214 -1.08 -21.71 -12.42
N SER A 215 -0.62 -22.85 -12.98
CA SER A 215 -1.00 -24.17 -12.46
C SER A 215 -0.52 -24.40 -11.02
N ASP A 216 0.70 -23.91 -10.70
CA ASP A 216 1.21 -23.94 -9.33
C ASP A 216 0.34 -23.09 -8.39
N ALA A 217 -0.08 -21.88 -8.81
CA ALA A 217 -0.93 -21.01 -8.01
C ALA A 217 -2.33 -21.59 -7.79
N GLU A 218 -2.91 -22.21 -8.83
CA GLU A 218 -4.18 -22.94 -8.72
C GLU A 218 -4.06 -24.09 -7.70
N ALA A 219 -2.98 -24.87 -7.72
CA ALA A 219 -2.76 -25.94 -6.74
C ALA A 219 -2.64 -25.40 -5.29
N VAL A 220 -1.97 -24.27 -5.09
CA VAL A 220 -1.86 -23.61 -3.77
C VAL A 220 -3.23 -23.13 -3.29
N ILE A 221 -4.05 -22.52 -4.16
CA ILE A 221 -5.42 -22.07 -3.80
C ILE A 221 -6.29 -23.27 -3.46
N HIS A 222 -6.32 -24.31 -4.29
CA HIS A 222 -7.16 -25.51 -4.05
C HIS A 222 -6.90 -26.13 -2.69
N LYS A 223 -5.68 -26.06 -2.18
CA LYS A 223 -5.33 -26.64 -0.89
C LYS A 223 -5.91 -25.85 0.30
N ILE A 224 -6.12 -24.53 0.17
CA ILE A 224 -6.70 -23.73 1.25
C ILE A 224 -8.22 -23.61 1.18
N LEU A 225 -8.86 -23.83 0.01
CA LEU A 225 -10.31 -23.65 -0.17
C LEU A 225 -11.17 -24.25 0.94
N PRO A 226 -10.92 -25.51 1.42
CA PRO A 226 -11.73 -26.12 2.46
C PRO A 226 -11.72 -25.36 3.80
N ASN A 227 -10.70 -24.55 4.04
CA ASN A 227 -10.53 -23.82 5.32
C ASN A 227 -11.18 -22.43 5.27
N LEU A 228 -11.51 -21.90 4.10
CA LEU A 228 -11.92 -20.50 3.95
C LEU A 228 -13.25 -20.20 4.62
N GLU A 229 -14.18 -21.16 4.68
CA GLU A 229 -15.45 -20.98 5.37
C GLU A 229 -15.32 -20.91 6.90
N THR A 230 -14.18 -21.28 7.48
CA THR A 230 -13.95 -21.20 8.94
C THR A 230 -13.43 -19.82 9.39
N ILE A 231 -13.13 -18.93 8.46
CA ILE A 231 -12.62 -17.57 8.75
C ILE A 231 -13.76 -16.69 9.27
N HIS A 232 -13.50 -15.97 10.38
CA HIS A 232 -14.46 -15.07 11.02
C HIS A 232 -13.96 -13.62 11.15
N SER A 233 -12.68 -13.33 10.94
CA SER A 233 -12.18 -11.95 10.87
C SER A 233 -12.82 -11.23 9.67
N ALA A 234 -13.43 -10.07 9.91
CA ALA A 234 -14.12 -9.31 8.87
C ALA A 234 -13.21 -8.99 7.67
N ARG A 235 -11.99 -8.56 7.94
CA ARG A 235 -11.01 -8.21 6.90
C ARG A 235 -10.49 -9.43 6.17
N ALA A 236 -10.24 -10.52 6.88
CA ALA A 236 -9.85 -11.78 6.25
C ALA A 236 -10.94 -12.31 5.31
N MET A 237 -12.22 -12.31 5.74
CA MET A 237 -13.36 -12.63 4.88
C MET A 237 -13.40 -11.74 3.64
N ALA A 238 -13.18 -10.45 3.79
CA ALA A 238 -13.16 -9.51 2.67
C ALA A 238 -12.02 -9.82 1.68
N PHE A 239 -10.81 -10.07 2.15
CA PHE A 239 -9.69 -10.45 1.27
C PHE A 239 -9.94 -11.77 0.55
N VAL A 240 -10.54 -12.76 1.21
CA VAL A 240 -10.95 -14.03 0.58
C VAL A 240 -11.96 -13.77 -0.53
N ILE A 241 -13.01 -13.00 -0.27
CA ILE A 241 -14.02 -12.66 -1.29
C ILE A 241 -13.36 -12.01 -2.50
N LYS A 242 -12.48 -11.02 -2.30
CA LYS A 242 -11.72 -10.38 -3.38
C LYS A 242 -10.87 -11.37 -4.18
N GLY A 243 -10.17 -12.27 -3.50
CA GLY A 243 -9.36 -13.30 -4.15
C GLY A 243 -10.20 -14.25 -5.01
N LEU A 244 -11.30 -14.74 -4.45
CA LEU A 244 -12.21 -15.64 -5.17
C LEU A 244 -12.98 -14.93 -6.29
N TYR A 245 -13.25 -13.61 -6.15
CA TYR A 245 -13.79 -12.79 -7.24
C TYR A 245 -12.87 -12.81 -8.47
N TYR A 246 -11.58 -12.55 -8.29
CA TYR A 246 -10.60 -12.62 -9.37
C TYR A 246 -10.46 -14.05 -9.93
N LEU A 247 -10.37 -15.04 -9.06
CA LEU A 247 -10.27 -16.44 -9.46
C LEU A 247 -11.49 -16.87 -10.30
N ASN A 248 -12.70 -16.48 -9.89
CA ASN A 248 -13.94 -16.85 -10.57
C ASN A 248 -14.06 -16.23 -11.98
N SER A 249 -13.38 -15.10 -12.25
CA SER A 249 -13.33 -14.50 -13.59
C SER A 249 -12.70 -15.44 -14.64
N THR A 250 -12.00 -16.47 -14.20
CA THR A 250 -11.30 -17.42 -15.09
C THR A 250 -11.77 -18.86 -14.97
N THR A 251 -12.38 -19.25 -13.85
CA THR A 251 -12.74 -20.65 -13.54
C THR A 251 -14.25 -20.91 -13.50
N ASN A 252 -15.05 -19.87 -13.20
CA ASN A 252 -16.51 -19.94 -13.03
C ASN A 252 -16.97 -21.11 -12.13
N SER A 253 -16.33 -21.27 -10.96
CA SER A 253 -16.55 -22.37 -10.02
C SER A 253 -17.77 -22.13 -9.12
N SER A 254 -18.70 -23.10 -9.07
CA SER A 254 -19.83 -23.07 -8.12
C SER A 254 -19.39 -23.16 -6.66
N GLU A 255 -18.29 -23.86 -6.37
CA GLU A 255 -17.68 -23.94 -5.04
C GLU A 255 -17.21 -22.58 -4.58
N ASN A 256 -16.45 -21.86 -5.43
CA ASN A 256 -16.00 -20.50 -5.12
C ASN A 256 -17.18 -19.56 -4.84
N LEU A 257 -18.26 -19.65 -5.64
CA LEU A 257 -19.48 -18.85 -5.43
C LEU A 257 -20.16 -19.19 -4.10
N SER A 258 -20.18 -20.45 -3.67
CA SER A 258 -20.71 -20.88 -2.37
C SER A 258 -19.93 -20.25 -1.22
N ILE A 259 -18.59 -20.31 -1.27
CA ILE A 259 -17.71 -19.70 -0.26
C ILE A 259 -17.94 -18.19 -0.20
N ILE A 260 -17.94 -17.50 -1.37
CA ILE A 260 -18.20 -16.06 -1.43
C ILE A 260 -19.55 -15.73 -0.79
N LYS A 261 -20.61 -16.51 -1.10
CA LYS A 261 -21.96 -16.29 -0.53
C LYS A 261 -21.96 -16.47 1.00
N THR A 262 -21.30 -17.49 1.50
CA THR A 262 -21.18 -17.75 2.94
C THR A 262 -20.51 -16.58 3.66
N LEU A 263 -19.35 -16.14 3.17
CA LEU A 263 -18.59 -15.05 3.78
C LEU A 263 -19.28 -13.69 3.64
N ALA A 264 -19.88 -13.41 2.48
CA ALA A 264 -20.66 -12.19 2.26
C ALA A 264 -21.89 -12.11 3.17
N ASN A 265 -22.59 -13.23 3.38
CA ASN A 265 -23.70 -13.27 4.33
C ASN A 265 -23.26 -12.98 5.77
N ARG A 266 -22.09 -13.48 6.19
CA ARG A 266 -21.52 -13.11 7.51
C ARG A 266 -21.24 -11.62 7.63
N LEU A 267 -20.63 -11.02 6.60
CA LEU A 267 -20.43 -9.55 6.58
C LEU A 267 -21.78 -8.81 6.62
N VAL A 268 -22.80 -9.28 5.90
CA VAL A 268 -24.15 -8.71 5.94
C VAL A 268 -24.75 -8.80 7.34
N ASP A 269 -24.59 -9.92 8.01
CA ASP A 269 -25.14 -10.12 9.37
C ASP A 269 -24.39 -9.26 10.40
N MET A 270 -23.06 -9.12 10.28
CA MET A 270 -22.29 -8.16 11.08
C MET A 270 -22.80 -6.72 10.87
N TYR A 271 -23.00 -6.31 9.61
CA TYR A 271 -23.55 -4.99 9.30
C TYR A 271 -24.95 -4.78 9.90
N LYS A 272 -25.86 -5.75 9.78
CA LYS A 272 -27.21 -5.64 10.35
C LYS A 272 -27.22 -5.59 11.87
N HIS A 273 -26.26 -6.28 12.51
CA HIS A 273 -26.12 -6.28 13.96
C HIS A 273 -25.64 -4.93 14.49
N GLU A 274 -24.64 -4.33 13.83
CA GLU A 274 -23.92 -3.18 14.36
C GLU A 274 -24.45 -1.83 13.86
N SER A 275 -25.03 -1.80 12.63
CA SER A 275 -25.46 -0.55 12.01
C SER A 275 -26.70 0.06 12.65
N ASP A 276 -26.71 1.38 12.73
CA ASP A 276 -27.87 2.20 13.11
C ASP A 276 -28.01 3.42 12.20
N ALA A 277 -28.83 4.40 12.60
CA ALA A 277 -29.11 5.59 11.79
C ALA A 277 -27.88 6.48 11.54
N GLU A 278 -26.91 6.48 12.46
CA GLU A 278 -25.69 7.32 12.40
C GLU A 278 -24.42 6.54 12.13
N TRP A 279 -24.45 5.20 12.29
CA TRP A 279 -23.31 4.30 12.16
C TRP A 279 -23.60 3.17 11.18
N ASN A 280 -23.32 3.40 9.89
CA ASN A 280 -23.58 2.44 8.82
C ASN A 280 -22.35 1.56 8.56
N TRP A 281 -21.94 0.75 9.55
CA TRP A 281 -20.71 -0.02 9.52
C TRP A 281 -20.89 -1.46 10.02
N PHE A 282 -19.88 -2.30 9.80
CA PHE A 282 -19.87 -3.74 10.11
C PHE A 282 -19.44 -4.03 11.54
N GLU A 283 -18.74 -3.12 12.19
CA GLU A 283 -18.10 -3.25 13.50
C GLU A 283 -18.40 -2.00 14.34
N ASP A 284 -18.14 -2.05 15.66
CA ASP A 284 -18.26 -0.90 16.56
C ASP A 284 -17.18 0.16 16.37
N SER A 285 -16.25 -0.10 15.47
CA SER A 285 -15.09 0.76 15.19
C SER A 285 -14.66 0.74 13.74
N LEU A 286 -14.07 1.86 13.28
CA LEU A 286 -13.25 1.94 12.08
C LEU A 286 -11.78 1.78 12.50
N THR A 287 -11.07 0.83 11.88
CA THR A 287 -9.69 0.49 12.24
C THR A 287 -8.75 0.69 11.04
N TYR A 288 -8.10 -0.36 10.55
CA TYR A 288 -7.26 -0.34 9.35
C TYR A 288 -7.99 -0.99 8.16
N ALA A 289 -7.53 -0.73 6.96
CA ALA A 289 -8.02 -1.36 5.72
C ALA A 289 -9.56 -1.35 5.60
N ASN A 290 -10.21 -0.31 6.10
CA ASN A 290 -11.67 -0.24 6.20
C ASN A 290 -12.37 -0.43 4.86
N SER A 291 -11.84 0.17 3.78
CA SER A 291 -12.44 0.16 2.45
C SER A 291 -12.55 -1.24 1.82
N VAL A 292 -11.81 -2.24 2.31
CA VAL A 292 -11.91 -3.60 1.77
C VAL A 292 -13.24 -4.28 2.12
N LEU A 293 -13.90 -3.88 3.21
CA LEU A 293 -15.18 -4.47 3.61
C LEU A 293 -16.30 -4.12 2.61
N PRO A 294 -16.62 -2.84 2.35
CA PRO A 294 -17.60 -2.50 1.32
C PRO A 294 -17.22 -2.97 -0.07
N GLU A 295 -15.92 -2.96 -0.43
CA GLU A 295 -15.42 -3.45 -1.71
C GLU A 295 -15.70 -4.94 -1.88
N ALA A 296 -15.44 -5.77 -0.88
CA ALA A 296 -15.71 -7.21 -0.94
C ALA A 296 -17.21 -7.52 -1.06
N VAL A 297 -18.07 -6.76 -0.37
CA VAL A 297 -19.52 -6.92 -0.50
C VAL A 297 -20.00 -6.49 -1.90
N LEU A 298 -19.35 -5.48 -2.51
CA LEU A 298 -19.58 -5.09 -3.91
C LEU A 298 -19.16 -6.22 -4.87
N ASP A 299 -17.97 -6.82 -4.67
CA ASP A 299 -17.48 -7.95 -5.47
C ASP A 299 -18.46 -9.14 -5.41
N ALA A 300 -18.96 -9.46 -4.21
CA ALA A 300 -19.99 -10.48 -4.04
C ALA A 300 -21.29 -10.15 -4.78
N TRP A 301 -21.72 -8.87 -4.76
CA TRP A 301 -22.88 -8.44 -5.54
C TRP A 301 -22.66 -8.62 -7.04
N MET A 302 -21.51 -8.24 -7.55
CA MET A 302 -21.20 -8.34 -8.98
C MET A 302 -21.23 -9.79 -9.49
N LEU A 303 -20.90 -10.78 -8.64
CA LEU A 303 -20.92 -12.19 -9.03
C LEU A 303 -22.29 -12.86 -8.80
N ILE A 304 -22.95 -12.54 -7.68
CA ILE A 304 -24.14 -13.28 -7.20
C ILE A 304 -25.43 -12.55 -7.52
N GLY A 305 -25.40 -11.21 -7.59
CA GLY A 305 -26.56 -10.38 -7.91
C GLY A 305 -27.55 -10.12 -6.76
N GLU A 306 -27.27 -10.56 -5.53
CA GLU A 306 -28.17 -10.37 -4.39
C GLU A 306 -28.35 -8.87 -4.06
N PRO A 307 -29.57 -8.32 -4.08
CA PRO A 307 -29.79 -6.88 -3.91
C PRO A 307 -29.31 -6.33 -2.56
N ILE A 308 -29.31 -7.14 -1.51
CA ILE A 308 -28.87 -6.73 -0.18
C ILE A 308 -27.36 -6.42 -0.16
N TYR A 309 -26.53 -7.15 -0.93
CA TYR A 309 -25.10 -6.89 -1.02
C TYR A 309 -24.85 -5.50 -1.63
N LYS A 310 -25.53 -5.17 -2.73
CA LYS A 310 -25.45 -3.83 -3.35
C LYS A 310 -25.80 -2.72 -2.34
N LYS A 311 -26.91 -2.90 -1.63
CA LYS A 311 -27.39 -1.91 -0.66
C LYS A 311 -26.36 -1.68 0.44
N ILE A 312 -25.83 -2.74 1.04
CA ILE A 312 -24.86 -2.66 2.14
C ILE A 312 -23.52 -2.12 1.63
N ALA A 313 -23.02 -2.59 0.48
CA ALA A 313 -21.78 -2.08 -0.11
C ALA A 313 -21.84 -0.56 -0.31
N MET A 314 -22.93 -0.04 -0.88
CA MET A 314 -23.12 1.39 -1.10
C MET A 314 -23.24 2.15 0.23
N SER A 315 -24.10 1.70 1.14
CA SER A 315 -24.33 2.39 2.41
C SER A 315 -23.08 2.46 3.28
N SER A 316 -22.36 1.34 3.41
CA SER A 316 -21.13 1.29 4.21
C SER A 316 -19.97 2.06 3.56
N PHE A 317 -19.89 2.07 2.23
CA PHE A 317 -18.86 2.85 1.55
C PHE A 317 -19.13 4.35 1.63
N ASP A 318 -20.38 4.78 1.39
CA ASP A 318 -20.77 6.18 1.54
C ASP A 318 -20.54 6.68 2.97
N PHE A 319 -20.82 5.84 3.98
CA PHE A 319 -20.51 6.12 5.38
C PHE A 319 -19.00 6.29 5.59
N LEU A 320 -18.17 5.35 5.14
CA LEU A 320 -16.71 5.45 5.26
C LEU A 320 -16.18 6.72 4.59
N LEU A 321 -16.65 7.04 3.38
CA LEU A 321 -16.28 8.24 2.66
C LEU A 321 -16.69 9.53 3.42
N SER A 322 -17.82 9.52 4.13
CA SER A 322 -18.25 10.64 4.97
C SER A 322 -17.34 10.87 6.19
N LYS A 323 -16.66 9.82 6.67
CA LYS A 323 -15.73 9.88 7.80
C LYS A 323 -14.29 10.20 7.38
N THR A 324 -13.96 9.97 6.10
CA THR A 324 -12.57 10.07 5.62
C THR A 324 -12.34 11.21 4.60
N PHE A 325 -13.38 11.78 4.01
CA PHE A 325 -13.24 12.93 3.11
C PHE A 325 -13.85 14.20 3.70
N ASN A 326 -13.14 15.30 3.56
CA ASN A 326 -13.59 16.65 3.89
C ASN A 326 -13.23 17.63 2.76
N GLU A 327 -13.41 18.92 2.98
CA GLU A 327 -13.09 19.97 2.01
C GLU A 327 -11.60 20.08 1.65
N ASN A 328 -10.72 19.57 2.52
CA ASN A 328 -9.25 19.61 2.35
C ASN A 328 -8.69 18.38 1.67
N GLY A 329 -9.50 17.33 1.48
CA GLY A 329 -9.06 16.09 0.84
C GLY A 329 -9.46 14.83 1.61
N ILE A 330 -8.57 13.82 1.60
CA ILE A 330 -8.75 12.60 2.38
C ILE A 330 -7.94 12.66 3.68
N GLU A 331 -8.57 12.23 4.75
CA GLU A 331 -7.99 12.02 6.07
C GLU A 331 -8.42 10.62 6.55
N VAL A 332 -7.55 9.63 6.41
CA VAL A 332 -7.88 8.24 6.78
C VAL A 332 -7.95 8.06 8.31
N ILE A 333 -8.41 6.90 8.74
CA ILE A 333 -8.55 6.59 10.16
C ILE A 333 -7.15 6.38 10.77
N SER A 334 -6.97 6.98 11.95
CA SER A 334 -5.71 6.92 12.69
C SER A 334 -5.37 5.49 13.16
N ASN A 335 -4.09 5.11 13.04
CA ASN A 335 -3.57 3.89 13.65
C ASN A 335 -3.22 4.04 15.15
N LYS A 336 -3.30 5.26 15.70
CA LYS A 336 -3.00 5.53 17.13
C LYS A 336 -4.21 5.23 18.00
N ASN A 337 -5.37 5.75 17.59
CA ASN A 337 -6.66 5.55 18.27
C ASN A 337 -7.72 5.38 17.20
N TRP A 338 -8.05 4.15 16.88
CA TRP A 338 -9.12 3.85 15.92
C TRP A 338 -10.40 4.62 16.24
N LEU A 339 -11.25 4.85 15.26
CA LEU A 339 -12.49 5.58 15.48
C LEU A 339 -13.56 4.64 16.02
N GLN A 340 -13.84 4.75 17.31
CA GLN A 340 -14.93 4.04 17.95
C GLN A 340 -16.28 4.70 17.64
N LYS A 341 -17.35 3.92 17.59
CA LYS A 341 -18.73 4.40 17.45
C LYS A 341 -19.05 5.45 18.54
N GLY A 342 -19.48 6.63 18.12
CA GLY A 342 -19.77 7.74 19.02
C GLY A 342 -18.56 8.55 19.51
N ALA A 343 -17.33 8.18 19.14
CA ALA A 343 -16.12 8.91 19.51
C ALA A 343 -15.71 9.94 18.45
N GLU A 344 -14.81 10.85 18.81
CA GLU A 344 -14.16 11.77 17.89
C GLU A 344 -12.97 11.10 17.19
N LYS A 345 -12.73 11.49 15.94
CA LYS A 345 -11.61 11.02 15.15
C LYS A 345 -10.28 11.60 15.65
N CYS A 346 -9.26 10.77 15.83
CA CYS A 346 -7.90 11.24 16.07
C CYS A 346 -7.35 11.90 14.78
N PRO A 347 -6.78 13.12 14.88
CA PRO A 347 -6.39 13.90 13.70
C PRO A 347 -5.03 13.52 13.10
N PHE A 348 -4.31 12.54 13.64
CA PHE A 348 -2.99 12.12 13.15
C PHE A 348 -2.80 10.60 13.25
N GLY A 349 -1.71 10.08 12.69
CA GLY A 349 -1.46 8.63 12.62
C GLY A 349 -2.06 8.01 11.36
N GLU A 350 -1.94 8.71 10.22
CA GLU A 350 -2.43 8.25 8.92
C GLU A 350 -1.41 7.35 8.23
N GLN A 351 -1.88 6.26 7.62
CA GLN A 351 -1.02 5.30 6.93
C GLN A 351 -1.33 5.22 5.41
N PRO A 352 -0.29 5.10 4.57
CA PRO A 352 -0.42 4.96 3.12
C PRO A 352 -1.35 3.84 2.67
N ILE A 353 -1.39 2.72 3.40
CA ILE A 353 -2.22 1.57 3.07
C ILE A 353 -3.72 1.91 3.04
N ASP A 354 -4.20 2.70 3.99
CA ASP A 354 -5.62 3.06 4.06
C ASP A 354 -6.04 3.98 2.92
N VAL A 355 -5.15 4.90 2.52
CA VAL A 355 -5.35 5.75 1.34
C VAL A 355 -5.35 4.90 0.07
N ALA A 356 -4.40 3.99 -0.07
CA ALA A 356 -4.27 3.12 -1.23
C ALA A 356 -5.50 2.20 -1.40
N TYR A 357 -5.92 1.54 -0.32
CA TYR A 357 -7.09 0.65 -0.38
C TYR A 357 -8.38 1.43 -0.63
N THR A 358 -8.49 2.68 -0.16
CA THR A 358 -9.60 3.55 -0.52
C THR A 358 -9.61 3.87 -2.02
N ILE A 359 -8.44 4.09 -2.62
CA ILE A 359 -8.31 4.29 -4.09
C ILE A 359 -8.74 3.04 -4.86
N LEU A 360 -8.34 1.84 -4.41
CA LEU A 360 -8.75 0.59 -5.05
C LEU A 360 -10.28 0.41 -4.97
N ALA A 361 -10.86 0.61 -3.80
CA ALA A 361 -12.31 0.54 -3.62
C ALA A 361 -13.05 1.58 -4.49
N LEU A 362 -12.60 2.85 -4.51
CA LEU A 362 -13.17 3.90 -5.35
C LEU A 362 -13.14 3.51 -6.84
N SER A 363 -12.06 2.85 -7.29
CA SER A 363 -11.94 2.35 -8.66
C SER A 363 -12.98 1.27 -8.96
N ASN A 364 -13.18 0.31 -8.04
CA ASN A 364 -14.18 -0.75 -8.19
C ASN A 364 -15.60 -0.18 -8.20
N PHE A 365 -15.92 0.74 -7.30
CA PHE A 365 -17.20 1.41 -7.26
C PHE A 365 -17.44 2.28 -8.52
N TYR A 366 -16.41 2.94 -9.03
CA TYR A 366 -16.49 3.66 -10.29
C TYR A 366 -16.75 2.71 -11.46
N ASP A 367 -16.06 1.58 -11.53
CA ASP A 367 -16.26 0.58 -12.59
C ASP A 367 -17.66 -0.03 -12.56
N ALA A 368 -18.22 -0.28 -11.37
CA ALA A 368 -19.55 -0.84 -11.19
C ALA A 368 -20.68 0.14 -11.48
N PHE A 369 -20.55 1.42 -11.08
CA PHE A 369 -21.67 2.38 -11.13
C PHE A 369 -21.46 3.56 -12.07
N LYS A 370 -20.24 3.79 -12.57
CA LYS A 370 -19.84 4.91 -13.44
C LYS A 370 -20.22 6.29 -12.89
N LYS A 371 -20.27 6.43 -11.55
CA LYS A 371 -20.53 7.72 -10.90
C LYS A 371 -19.24 8.54 -10.85
N ASP A 372 -19.26 9.73 -11.47
CA ASP A 372 -18.09 10.62 -11.51
C ASP A 372 -17.57 11.01 -10.13
N THR A 373 -18.42 11.04 -9.10
CA THR A 373 -18.01 11.33 -7.72
C THR A 373 -16.96 10.36 -7.18
N TYR A 374 -17.01 9.08 -7.55
CA TYR A 374 -15.98 8.11 -7.17
C TYR A 374 -14.65 8.38 -7.88
N PHE A 375 -14.70 8.74 -9.16
CA PHE A 375 -13.51 9.11 -9.92
C PHE A 375 -12.82 10.37 -9.37
N GLN A 376 -13.60 11.42 -9.06
CA GLN A 376 -13.03 12.64 -8.46
C GLN A 376 -12.44 12.37 -7.09
N LYS A 377 -13.12 11.60 -6.23
CA LYS A 377 -12.57 11.20 -4.92
C LYS A 377 -11.29 10.35 -5.04
N MET A 378 -11.18 9.50 -6.05
CA MET A 378 -9.98 8.70 -6.32
C MET A 378 -8.77 9.60 -6.64
N LYS A 379 -8.96 10.66 -7.43
CA LYS A 379 -7.92 11.66 -7.72
C LYS A 379 -7.52 12.42 -6.45
N ILE A 380 -8.49 12.92 -5.70
CA ILE A 380 -8.26 13.64 -4.44
C ILE A 380 -7.50 12.75 -3.44
N ALA A 381 -7.87 11.47 -3.34
CA ALA A 381 -7.16 10.53 -2.48
C ALA A 381 -5.72 10.30 -2.93
N PHE A 382 -5.45 10.25 -4.23
CA PHE A 382 -4.09 10.09 -4.72
C PHE A 382 -3.22 11.32 -4.44
N ASP A 383 -3.78 12.52 -4.50
CA ASP A 383 -3.08 13.78 -4.21
C ASP A 383 -2.57 13.84 -2.75
N TRP A 384 -3.11 13.02 -1.85
CA TRP A 384 -2.59 12.86 -0.48
C TRP A 384 -1.11 12.44 -0.47
N PHE A 385 -0.69 11.54 -1.35
CA PHE A 385 0.71 11.13 -1.49
C PHE A 385 1.62 12.25 -1.98
N LEU A 386 1.05 13.25 -2.66
CA LEU A 386 1.75 14.35 -3.30
C LEU A 386 1.77 15.63 -2.46
N GLY A 387 1.22 15.58 -1.24
CA GLY A 387 1.22 16.69 -0.29
C GLY A 387 -0.15 17.37 -0.08
N ASN A 388 -1.21 16.91 -0.74
CA ASN A 388 -2.59 17.34 -0.43
C ASN A 388 -3.11 16.59 0.81
N ASN A 389 -2.45 16.80 1.92
CA ASN A 389 -2.69 16.16 3.20
C ASN A 389 -2.54 17.17 4.33
N ARG A 390 -2.88 16.79 5.55
CA ARG A 390 -2.88 17.64 6.74
C ARG A 390 -1.56 18.37 7.00
N LEU A 391 -0.42 17.73 6.73
CA LEU A 391 0.91 18.31 6.95
C LEU A 391 1.44 19.09 5.74
N HIS A 392 0.76 19.05 4.61
CA HIS A 392 1.27 19.59 3.33
C HIS A 392 2.66 19.04 2.97
N GLN A 393 2.90 17.77 3.28
CA GLN A 393 4.16 17.09 3.02
C GLN A 393 3.97 15.94 2.04
N ILE A 394 4.89 15.84 1.08
CA ILE A 394 4.94 14.73 0.12
C ILE A 394 5.28 13.45 0.86
N VAL A 395 4.47 12.41 0.68
CA VAL A 395 4.64 11.09 1.29
C VAL A 395 5.30 10.11 0.32
N TYR A 396 5.14 10.30 -0.98
CA TYR A 396 5.89 9.56 -2.00
C TYR A 396 7.27 10.18 -2.23
N ASN A 397 8.33 9.38 -2.21
CA ASN A 397 9.69 9.85 -2.49
C ASN A 397 10.10 9.55 -3.94
N PRO A 398 10.08 10.52 -4.86
CA PRO A 398 10.39 10.30 -6.27
C PRO A 398 11.87 9.91 -6.51
N CYS A 399 12.78 10.29 -5.61
CA CYS A 399 14.21 9.96 -5.74
C CYS A 399 14.48 8.47 -5.51
N THR A 400 13.72 7.82 -4.63
CA THR A 400 13.88 6.40 -4.33
C THR A 400 12.87 5.52 -5.06
N GLY A 401 11.68 6.05 -5.35
CA GLY A 401 10.51 5.31 -5.78
C GLY A 401 9.76 4.65 -4.62
N GLY A 402 10.11 5.01 -3.37
CA GLY A 402 9.46 4.51 -2.16
C GLY A 402 8.37 5.44 -1.64
N CYS A 403 7.65 4.97 -0.63
CA CYS A 403 6.64 5.73 0.08
C CYS A 403 6.96 5.71 1.57
N TYR A 404 6.90 6.86 2.22
CA TYR A 404 7.08 6.98 3.67
C TYR A 404 5.98 6.25 4.43
N ASP A 405 6.31 5.71 5.63
CA ASP A 405 5.45 4.78 6.35
C ASP A 405 4.20 5.39 7.00
N GLY A 406 4.10 6.71 7.04
CA GLY A 406 2.90 7.37 7.51
C GLY A 406 3.11 8.81 7.92
N MET A 407 2.01 9.46 8.32
CA MET A 407 2.00 10.80 8.87
C MET A 407 1.71 10.75 10.37
N GLU A 408 2.67 11.22 11.14
CA GLU A 408 2.53 11.43 12.57
C GLU A 408 1.90 12.80 12.88
N GLU A 409 1.90 13.22 14.14
CA GLU A 409 1.30 14.48 14.54
C GLU A 409 1.89 15.69 13.82
N ASN A 410 3.22 15.80 13.76
CA ASN A 410 3.92 16.98 13.26
C ASN A 410 4.91 16.68 12.11
N ASN A 411 5.08 15.42 11.73
CA ASN A 411 6.04 15.00 10.71
C ASN A 411 5.62 13.73 9.99
N VAL A 412 6.35 13.37 8.94
CA VAL A 412 6.24 12.09 8.23
C VAL A 412 7.24 11.09 8.80
N ASN A 413 6.85 9.85 8.98
CA ASN A 413 7.76 8.75 9.27
C ASN A 413 8.56 8.41 8.01
N LEU A 414 9.85 8.76 8.01
CA LEU A 414 10.71 8.68 6.82
C LEU A 414 11.12 7.28 6.41
N ASN A 415 10.79 6.25 7.17
CA ASN A 415 10.98 4.88 6.73
C ASN A 415 10.11 4.59 5.50
N GLN A 416 10.56 3.67 4.68
CA GLN A 416 9.91 3.29 3.42
C GLN A 416 9.75 1.76 3.41
N GLY A 417 8.97 1.23 4.35
CA GLY A 417 8.70 -0.20 4.49
C GLY A 417 7.96 -0.79 3.28
N ALA A 418 7.91 -2.11 3.23
CA ALA A 418 7.28 -2.84 2.14
C ALA A 418 5.80 -2.47 2.00
N GLU A 419 5.04 -2.45 3.10
CA GLU A 419 3.62 -2.15 3.11
C GLU A 419 3.31 -0.81 2.43
N SER A 420 4.00 0.25 2.85
CA SER A 420 3.78 1.60 2.35
C SER A 420 4.19 1.74 0.88
N ALA A 421 5.37 1.21 0.51
CA ALA A 421 5.89 1.30 -0.85
C ALA A 421 5.02 0.52 -1.84
N VAL A 422 4.59 -0.68 -1.47
CA VAL A 422 3.73 -1.54 -2.32
C VAL A 422 2.31 -0.98 -2.42
N SER A 423 1.76 -0.46 -1.31
CA SER A 423 0.44 0.18 -1.29
C SER A 423 0.40 1.41 -2.19
N TYR A 424 1.42 2.28 -2.12
CA TYR A 424 1.55 3.40 -3.05
C TYR A 424 1.58 2.92 -4.51
N LEU A 425 2.38 1.88 -4.82
CA LEU A 425 2.47 1.38 -6.19
C LEU A 425 1.10 0.89 -6.70
N MET A 426 0.35 0.13 -5.88
CA MET A 426 -1.00 -0.31 -6.25
C MET A 426 -1.92 0.89 -6.53
N ALA A 427 -1.91 1.91 -5.66
CA ALA A 427 -2.68 3.14 -5.86
C ALA A 427 -2.27 3.87 -7.16
N ARG A 428 -0.97 4.01 -7.39
CA ARG A 428 -0.42 4.69 -8.58
C ARG A 428 -0.82 3.99 -9.88
N LEU A 429 -0.73 2.66 -9.91
CA LEU A 429 -1.14 1.84 -11.05
C LEU A 429 -2.66 1.90 -11.28
N THR A 430 -3.45 1.91 -10.21
CA THR A 430 -4.90 2.06 -10.30
C THR A 430 -5.29 3.39 -10.93
N VAL A 431 -4.69 4.50 -10.48
CA VAL A 431 -4.99 5.83 -11.02
C VAL A 431 -4.54 5.96 -12.48
N GLU A 432 -3.39 5.36 -12.86
CA GLU A 432 -2.89 5.36 -14.25
C GLU A 432 -3.93 4.80 -15.23
N LYS A 433 -4.62 3.73 -14.85
CA LYS A 433 -5.66 3.09 -15.67
C LYS A 433 -6.73 4.06 -16.15
N TYR A 434 -7.04 5.09 -15.35
CA TYR A 434 -8.13 6.03 -15.64
C TYR A 434 -7.69 7.38 -16.19
N LEU A 435 -6.46 7.81 -15.92
CA LEU A 435 -5.97 9.13 -16.35
C LEU A 435 -5.27 9.10 -17.71
N ASN A 436 -4.71 7.95 -18.09
CA ASN A 436 -4.04 7.76 -19.39
C ASN A 436 -4.62 6.53 -20.13
N PRO A 437 -5.94 6.48 -20.40
CA PRO A 437 -6.59 5.31 -20.98
C PRO A 437 -6.09 4.97 -22.40
N GLU A 438 -5.70 5.97 -23.21
CA GLU A 438 -5.21 5.78 -24.57
C GLU A 438 -3.83 5.12 -24.58
N GLU A 439 -2.87 5.60 -23.77
CA GLU A 439 -1.54 4.99 -23.66
C GLU A 439 -1.60 3.57 -23.07
N THR A 440 -2.51 3.33 -22.12
CA THR A 440 -2.71 2.02 -21.52
C THR A 440 -3.30 1.02 -22.52
N SER A 441 -4.29 1.46 -23.32
CA SER A 441 -4.91 0.67 -24.40
C SER A 441 -3.90 0.34 -25.52
N ASP A 442 -3.05 1.29 -25.91
CA ASP A 442 -2.05 1.08 -26.94
C ASP A 442 -0.91 0.14 -26.50
N LYS A 443 -0.47 0.24 -25.25
CA LYS A 443 0.53 -0.68 -24.68
C LYS A 443 -0.02 -2.11 -24.59
N LEU A 444 -1.26 -2.30 -24.14
CA LEU A 444 -1.95 -3.59 -24.11
C LEU A 444 -2.19 -4.16 -25.52
N SER A 445 -2.61 -3.36 -26.48
CA SER A 445 -2.83 -3.78 -27.87
C SER A 445 -1.54 -4.14 -28.57
N ALA A 446 -0.46 -3.39 -28.36
CA ALA A 446 0.88 -3.69 -28.89
C ALA A 446 1.46 -4.98 -28.31
N HIS A 447 1.23 -5.26 -27.03
CA HIS A 447 1.63 -6.51 -26.37
C HIS A 447 0.90 -7.70 -26.95
N ASN A 448 -0.40 -7.61 -27.12
CA ASN A 448 -1.23 -8.66 -27.72
C ASN A 448 -0.92 -8.90 -29.21
N ARG A 449 -0.63 -7.87 -30.00
CA ARG A 449 -0.21 -8.00 -31.42
C ARG A 449 1.18 -8.67 -31.56
N LYS A 450 2.12 -8.42 -30.65
CA LYS A 450 3.43 -9.12 -30.65
C LYS A 450 3.31 -10.59 -30.32
N ARG A 451 2.34 -10.97 -29.45
CA ARG A 451 2.08 -12.36 -29.10
C ARG A 451 1.44 -13.13 -30.26
N SER A 452 0.42 -12.57 -30.92
CA SER A 452 -0.23 -13.14 -32.11
C SER A 452 0.74 -13.39 -33.27
N LYS A 453 1.70 -12.50 -33.50
CA LYS A 453 2.75 -12.69 -34.53
C LYS A 453 3.72 -13.82 -34.19
N ARG A 454 4.04 -14.04 -32.89
CA ARG A 454 4.93 -15.14 -32.47
C ARG A 454 4.25 -16.50 -32.57
N ASP A 455 3.00 -16.61 -32.16
CA ASP A 455 2.21 -17.86 -32.27
C ASP A 455 2.01 -18.25 -33.74
N GLY A 456 1.80 -17.28 -34.62
CA GLY A 456 1.76 -17.50 -36.09
C GLY A 456 3.08 -18.02 -36.66
N THR A 457 4.22 -17.50 -36.18
CA THR A 457 5.55 -17.93 -36.65
C THR A 457 5.92 -19.33 -36.14
N PHE A 458 5.52 -19.66 -34.92
CA PHE A 458 5.77 -20.96 -34.30
C PHE A 458 4.92 -22.06 -34.99
N ARG A 459 3.66 -21.80 -35.32
CA ARG A 459 2.81 -22.71 -36.12
C ARG A 459 3.34 -22.94 -37.53
N GLN A 460 3.87 -21.92 -38.19
CA GLN A 460 4.46 -22.06 -39.52
C GLN A 460 5.78 -22.86 -39.52
N GLN A 461 6.55 -22.85 -38.42
CA GLN A 461 7.76 -23.67 -38.29
C GLN A 461 7.46 -25.13 -37.95
N LEU A 462 6.33 -25.44 -37.30
CA LEU A 462 5.88 -26.81 -37.04
C LEU A 462 5.24 -27.49 -38.25
N ILE A 463 4.76 -26.73 -39.22
CA ILE A 463 4.18 -27.27 -40.49
C ILE A 463 5.28 -27.51 -41.53
N LYS A 464 6.51 -27.02 -41.35
CA LYS A 464 7.66 -27.20 -42.25
C LYS A 464 8.70 -28.22 -41.77
N ARG A 465 8.40 -28.95 -40.72
CA ARG A 465 9.11 -30.18 -40.29
C ARG A 465 8.18 -31.38 -40.38
#